data_8ad172f8eb74b4b2cfd2cd3cb804aa02
#
_entry.id   8ad172f8eb74b4b2cfd2cd3cb804aa02
#
_cell.length_a   1.000
_cell.length_b   1.000
_cell.length_c   1.000
_cell.angle_alpha   90.00
_cell.angle_beta   90.00
_cell.angle_gamma   90.00
#
_symmetry.space_group_name_H-M   'P 1'
#
loop_
_entity.id
_entity.type
_entity.pdbx_description
1 polymer ?
#
loop_
_entity_poly.entity_id
_entity_poly.type
_entity_poly.pdbx_seq_one_letter_code
_entity_poly.pdbx_strand_id
1 'polypeptide(L)'
;MQLKNPNADVYAPDGSSVAEALVKTTHLAVGAHQDDIEFMAMHGVLECFGQADRWFSGVTVTDGAGGPRSGLYEKYSDDEIRKIRVAEQRKAALVGDYACQIQLGFPSAVVKDAANEDVVAYLKAIFEGATPEVVYLHNPADKHDTHVACCLRSIAALKSLPEDKRPKKVYGCEVWRDLDWLLDSDKEILRLYDRANIAEALCGVFDSQISGGKRYDLAVQGRQVANATFYESHEVDKYERLSFAMDLTPLIENTSLSVADYTLSLLRNLRDDITDRMVRMNRGS
;
A
#
# COMPACT_ATOMS: atom_id res chain seq x y z
N MET A 1 4.20 21.89 6.02
CA MET A 1 5.26 21.13 5.31
C MET A 1 5.47 21.73 3.93
N GLN A 2 6.70 21.99 3.52
CA GLN A 2 7.00 22.51 2.18
C GLN A 2 7.70 21.42 1.36
N LEU A 3 7.04 20.94 0.31
CA LEU A 3 7.64 19.98 -0.62
C LEU A 3 8.56 20.73 -1.58
N LYS A 4 9.86 20.41 -1.54
CA LYS A 4 10.88 21.09 -2.38
C LYS A 4 10.96 20.51 -3.80
N ASN A 5 10.46 19.26 -4.01
CA ASN A 5 10.47 18.66 -5.33
C ASN A 5 9.46 19.39 -6.24
N PRO A 6 9.89 19.95 -7.40
CA PRO A 6 9.01 20.68 -8.29
C PRO A 6 7.92 19.81 -8.93
N ASN A 7 8.09 18.50 -8.94
CA ASN A 7 7.10 17.53 -9.43
C ASN A 7 6.13 17.07 -8.33
N ALA A 8 6.29 17.55 -7.10
CA ALA A 8 5.39 17.20 -6.03
C ALA A 8 4.02 17.85 -6.21
N ASP A 9 2.99 17.11 -5.85
CA ASP A 9 1.61 17.51 -5.92
C ASP A 9 0.89 17.24 -4.61
N VAL A 10 0.02 18.14 -4.20
CA VAL A 10 -0.80 17.95 -3.00
C VAL A 10 -2.24 18.35 -3.30
N TYR A 11 -3.16 17.48 -2.89
CA TYR A 11 -4.58 17.68 -3.11
C TYR A 11 -5.39 17.27 -1.88
N ALA A 12 -6.17 18.19 -1.34
CA ALA A 12 -7.18 17.94 -0.33
C ALA A 12 -8.56 18.13 -0.96
N PRO A 13 -9.39 17.08 -1.08
CA PRO A 13 -10.69 17.14 -1.75
C PRO A 13 -11.65 18.16 -1.15
N ASP A 14 -11.61 18.36 0.16
CA ASP A 14 -12.45 19.32 0.89
C ASP A 14 -11.94 20.78 0.84
N GLY A 15 -10.80 21.02 0.19
CA GLY A 15 -10.17 22.34 0.08
C GLY A 15 -9.42 22.77 1.35
N SER A 16 -9.27 21.92 2.36
CA SER A 16 -8.47 22.22 3.55
C SER A 16 -6.98 22.35 3.21
N SER A 17 -6.23 23.02 4.07
CA SER A 17 -4.77 23.02 3.94
C SER A 17 -4.19 21.64 4.23
N VAL A 18 -3.02 21.34 3.66
CA VAL A 18 -2.32 20.06 3.93
C VAL A 18 -2.07 19.84 5.41
N ALA A 19 -1.76 20.88 6.14
CA ALA A 19 -1.51 20.79 7.58
C ALA A 19 -2.78 20.35 8.34
N GLU A 20 -3.93 20.94 8.01
CA GLU A 20 -5.21 20.55 8.61
C GLU A 20 -5.61 19.13 8.21
N ALA A 21 -5.41 18.75 6.95
CA ALA A 21 -5.68 17.40 6.45
C ALA A 21 -4.81 16.34 7.15
N LEU A 22 -3.52 16.61 7.33
CA LEU A 22 -2.61 15.69 8.03
C LEU A 22 -2.99 15.53 9.50
N VAL A 23 -3.33 16.60 10.21
CA VAL A 23 -3.70 16.55 11.64
C VAL A 23 -4.93 15.65 11.89
N LYS A 24 -5.88 15.61 10.98
CA LYS A 24 -7.07 14.74 11.12
C LYS A 24 -6.85 13.30 10.63
N THR A 25 -5.71 13.00 9.96
CA THR A 25 -5.44 11.70 9.36
C THR A 25 -5.25 10.62 10.42
N THR A 26 -6.07 9.59 10.39
CA THR A 26 -5.97 8.42 11.27
C THR A 26 -5.39 7.20 10.56
N HIS A 27 -5.63 7.07 9.25
CA HIS A 27 -5.14 5.99 8.39
C HIS A 27 -4.33 6.59 7.24
N LEU A 28 -3.13 6.09 7.02
CA LEU A 28 -2.25 6.60 5.99
C LEU A 28 -1.65 5.46 5.17
N ALA A 29 -1.72 5.56 3.85
CA ALA A 29 -1.05 4.62 2.95
C ALA A 29 0.11 5.27 2.21
N VAL A 30 1.19 4.50 2.00
CA VAL A 30 2.32 4.91 1.16
C VAL A 30 2.47 3.92 0.02
N GLY A 31 2.04 4.32 -1.18
CA GLY A 31 2.20 3.60 -2.43
C GLY A 31 3.41 4.09 -3.22
N ALA A 32 4.03 3.21 -4.00
CA ALA A 32 5.14 3.57 -4.87
C ALA A 32 4.65 4.34 -6.09
N HIS A 33 3.56 3.90 -6.72
CA HIS A 33 3.00 4.49 -7.94
C HIS A 33 1.54 4.92 -7.72
N GLN A 34 1.03 5.72 -8.64
CA GLN A 34 -0.39 6.00 -8.72
C GLN A 34 -1.12 4.71 -9.11
N ASP A 35 -2.14 4.34 -8.39
CA ASP A 35 -2.91 3.10 -8.38
C ASP A 35 -2.59 2.12 -7.23
N ASP A 36 -1.36 2.05 -6.75
CA ASP A 36 -0.96 1.10 -5.71
C ASP A 36 -1.82 1.22 -4.43
N ILE A 37 -2.12 2.44 -4.01
CA ILE A 37 -2.90 2.71 -2.77
C ILE A 37 -4.28 2.07 -2.86
N GLU A 38 -4.95 2.24 -3.99
CA GLU A 38 -6.29 1.74 -4.23
C GLU A 38 -6.32 0.22 -4.42
N PHE A 39 -5.19 -0.37 -4.79
CA PHE A 39 -5.05 -1.83 -4.90
C PHE A 39 -4.71 -2.50 -3.57
N MET A 40 -3.85 -1.88 -2.74
CA MET A 40 -3.33 -2.52 -1.53
C MET A 40 -4.00 -2.05 -0.23
N ALA A 41 -4.43 -0.80 -0.16
CA ALA A 41 -4.93 -0.17 1.06
C ALA A 41 -6.43 0.11 1.03
N MET A 42 -7.19 -0.57 0.16
CA MET A 42 -8.64 -0.42 0.05
C MET A 42 -9.35 -0.57 1.40
N HIS A 43 -8.87 -1.48 2.26
CA HIS A 43 -9.36 -1.63 3.63
C HIS A 43 -9.34 -0.29 4.38
N GLY A 44 -8.21 0.41 4.39
CA GLY A 44 -8.07 1.70 5.08
C GLY A 44 -8.96 2.79 4.49
N VAL A 45 -9.10 2.81 3.16
CA VAL A 45 -10.03 3.73 2.49
C VAL A 45 -11.46 3.49 2.95
N LEU A 46 -11.93 2.23 2.92
CA LEU A 46 -13.32 1.89 3.28
C LEU A 46 -13.61 2.05 4.77
N GLU A 47 -12.61 1.79 5.65
CA GLU A 47 -12.73 2.04 7.10
C GLU A 47 -12.95 3.52 7.44
N CYS A 48 -12.45 4.42 6.60
CA CYS A 48 -12.57 5.86 6.81
C CYS A 48 -13.72 6.49 6.03
N PHE A 49 -14.14 5.86 4.93
CA PHE A 49 -15.11 6.43 4.00
C PHE A 49 -16.43 6.84 4.67
N GLY A 50 -16.74 8.15 4.66
CA GLY A 50 -17.96 8.71 5.24
C GLY A 50 -18.00 8.64 6.78
N GLN A 51 -16.86 8.43 7.46
CA GLN A 51 -16.78 8.48 8.92
C GLN A 51 -16.49 9.90 9.40
N ALA A 52 -16.97 10.22 10.61
CA ALA A 52 -16.76 11.53 11.20
C ALA A 52 -15.45 11.65 12.01
N ASP A 53 -14.92 10.53 12.45
CA ASP A 53 -13.78 10.41 13.38
C ASP A 53 -12.57 9.69 12.80
N ARG A 54 -12.66 9.18 11.58
CA ARG A 54 -11.58 8.49 10.87
C ARG A 54 -11.36 9.09 9.50
N TRP A 55 -10.10 9.36 9.17
CA TRP A 55 -9.72 10.02 7.92
C TRP A 55 -8.55 9.29 7.27
N PHE A 56 -8.70 9.00 5.99
CA PHE A 56 -7.65 8.37 5.19
C PHE A 56 -6.85 9.41 4.42
N SER A 57 -5.52 9.23 4.38
CA SER A 57 -4.63 10.00 3.49
C SER A 57 -3.72 9.07 2.69
N GLY A 58 -3.44 9.45 1.45
CA GLY A 58 -2.55 8.75 0.56
C GLY A 58 -1.24 9.49 0.31
N VAL A 59 -0.14 8.73 0.18
CA VAL A 59 1.17 9.22 -0.26
C VAL A 59 1.65 8.38 -1.43
N THR A 60 1.81 8.97 -2.60
CA THR A 60 2.43 8.32 -3.76
C THR A 60 3.86 8.84 -3.91
N VAL A 61 4.84 7.94 -3.95
CA VAL A 61 6.26 8.32 -3.87
C VAL A 61 6.84 8.68 -5.23
N THR A 62 6.55 7.90 -6.28
CA THR A 62 7.15 8.13 -7.60
C THR A 62 6.32 9.06 -8.48
N ASP A 63 6.95 9.54 -9.56
CA ASP A 63 6.32 10.39 -10.57
C ASP A 63 5.46 9.60 -11.57
N GLY A 64 5.56 8.28 -11.58
CA GLY A 64 4.78 7.40 -12.44
C GLY A 64 5.09 7.48 -13.94
N ALA A 65 6.12 8.21 -14.36
CA ALA A 65 6.42 8.48 -15.76
C ALA A 65 6.77 7.23 -16.60
N GLY A 66 7.38 6.21 -15.97
CA GLY A 66 7.97 5.04 -16.65
C GLY A 66 7.03 3.85 -16.88
N GLY A 67 5.72 4.01 -16.76
CA GLY A 67 4.75 2.93 -16.94
C GLY A 67 4.65 2.42 -18.39
N PRO A 68 4.24 1.15 -18.60
CA PRO A 68 3.95 0.63 -19.94
C PRO A 68 2.82 1.42 -20.60
N ARG A 69 2.85 1.51 -21.93
CA ARG A 69 1.88 2.27 -22.72
C ARG A 69 1.38 1.48 -23.90
N SER A 70 0.07 1.45 -24.05
CA SER A 70 -0.60 0.84 -25.20
C SER A 70 -1.89 1.58 -25.54
N GLY A 71 -2.50 1.25 -26.67
CA GLY A 71 -3.78 1.80 -27.08
C GLY A 71 -3.77 3.33 -27.17
N LEU A 72 -4.69 3.98 -26.50
CA LEU A 72 -4.81 5.45 -26.50
C LEU A 72 -3.56 6.16 -25.95
N TYR A 73 -2.79 5.50 -25.10
CA TYR A 73 -1.64 6.09 -24.40
C TYR A 73 -0.29 5.80 -25.07
N GLU A 74 -0.26 5.00 -26.14
CA GLU A 74 0.97 4.51 -26.79
C GLU A 74 1.94 5.63 -27.19
N LYS A 75 1.40 6.77 -27.63
CA LYS A 75 2.18 7.89 -28.14
C LYS A 75 2.47 9.00 -27.15
N TYR A 76 1.97 8.87 -25.91
CA TYR A 76 2.20 9.91 -24.91
C TYR A 76 3.64 9.88 -24.38
N SER A 77 4.20 11.05 -24.19
CA SER A 77 5.50 11.26 -23.56
C SER A 77 5.43 10.94 -22.05
N ASP A 78 6.60 10.81 -21.42
CA ASP A 78 6.71 10.62 -19.97
C ASP A 78 6.03 11.75 -19.19
N ASP A 79 6.18 13.02 -19.68
CA ASP A 79 5.55 14.17 -19.07
C ASP A 79 4.02 14.16 -19.16
N GLU A 80 3.48 13.72 -20.28
CA GLU A 80 2.03 13.59 -20.46
C GLU A 80 1.44 12.51 -19.58
N ILE A 81 2.10 11.34 -19.52
CA ILE A 81 1.69 10.24 -18.63
C ILE A 81 1.75 10.67 -17.16
N ARG A 82 2.82 11.36 -16.75
CA ARG A 82 2.93 11.90 -15.38
C ARG A 82 1.73 12.79 -15.03
N LYS A 83 1.37 13.73 -15.91
CA LYS A 83 0.23 14.63 -15.69
C LYS A 83 -1.10 13.88 -15.61
N ILE A 84 -1.29 12.87 -16.46
CA ILE A 84 -2.49 12.01 -16.44
C ILE A 84 -2.56 11.27 -15.11
N ARG A 85 -1.48 10.59 -14.69
CA ARG A 85 -1.46 9.82 -13.45
C ARG A 85 -1.66 10.68 -12.21
N VAL A 86 -1.10 11.90 -12.19
CA VAL A 86 -1.39 12.88 -11.12
C VAL A 86 -2.89 13.19 -11.07
N ALA A 87 -3.53 13.41 -12.21
CA ALA A 87 -4.96 13.71 -12.27
C ALA A 87 -5.82 12.48 -11.88
N GLU A 88 -5.43 11.28 -12.26
CA GLU A 88 -6.10 10.04 -11.86
C GLU A 88 -6.03 9.85 -10.35
N GLN A 89 -4.86 10.04 -9.74
CA GLN A 89 -4.69 9.92 -8.30
C GLN A 89 -5.51 10.96 -7.52
N ARG A 90 -5.63 12.20 -8.02
CA ARG A 90 -6.53 13.20 -7.43
C ARG A 90 -8.00 12.80 -7.53
N LYS A 91 -8.42 12.18 -8.65
CA LYS A 91 -9.79 11.66 -8.80
C LYS A 91 -10.05 10.52 -7.82
N ALA A 92 -9.09 9.63 -7.62
CA ALA A 92 -9.20 8.57 -6.61
C ALA A 92 -9.37 9.16 -5.21
N ALA A 93 -8.58 10.16 -4.84
CA ALA A 93 -8.72 10.85 -3.57
C ALA A 93 -10.11 11.50 -3.38
N LEU A 94 -10.67 12.09 -4.44
CA LEU A 94 -12.02 12.65 -4.41
C LEU A 94 -13.09 11.56 -4.24
N VAL A 95 -12.99 10.45 -5.00
CA VAL A 95 -13.94 9.35 -4.94
C VAL A 95 -13.87 8.62 -3.60
N GLY A 96 -12.67 8.46 -3.04
CA GLY A 96 -12.41 7.78 -1.78
C GLY A 96 -12.59 8.63 -0.52
N ASP A 97 -12.98 9.90 -0.67
CA ASP A 97 -13.14 10.83 0.46
C ASP A 97 -11.87 10.98 1.32
N TYR A 98 -10.70 11.08 0.66
CA TYR A 98 -9.42 11.22 1.36
C TYR A 98 -9.31 12.58 2.06
N ALA A 99 -8.68 12.61 3.23
CA ALA A 99 -8.28 13.88 3.85
C ALA A 99 -7.29 14.65 2.95
N CYS A 100 -6.26 13.95 2.46
CA CYS A 100 -5.40 14.47 1.40
C CYS A 100 -4.70 13.34 0.62
N GLN A 101 -4.27 13.69 -0.58
CA GLN A 101 -3.34 12.92 -1.40
C GLN A 101 -2.07 13.74 -1.62
N ILE A 102 -0.94 13.17 -1.25
CA ILE A 102 0.39 13.75 -1.45
C ILE A 102 1.12 12.91 -2.49
N GLN A 103 1.58 13.51 -3.57
CA GLN A 103 2.39 12.86 -4.59
C GLN A 103 3.79 13.48 -4.54
N LEU A 104 4.80 12.71 -4.15
CA LEU A 104 6.16 13.21 -3.92
C LEU A 104 6.93 13.45 -5.23
N GLY A 105 6.57 12.75 -6.30
CA GLY A 105 7.09 12.96 -7.65
C GLY A 105 8.57 12.61 -7.83
N PHE A 106 9.11 11.65 -7.08
CA PHE A 106 10.48 11.18 -7.26
C PHE A 106 10.60 10.21 -8.44
N PRO A 107 11.68 10.29 -9.23
CA PRO A 107 11.99 9.20 -10.16
C PRO A 107 12.20 7.87 -9.41
N SER A 108 11.75 6.75 -9.98
CA SER A 108 11.91 5.42 -9.35
C SER A 108 13.37 5.05 -9.04
N ALA A 109 14.33 5.57 -9.82
CA ALA A 109 15.76 5.39 -9.55
C ALA A 109 16.19 6.02 -8.22
N VAL A 110 15.66 7.20 -7.88
CA VAL A 110 15.93 7.90 -6.61
C VAL A 110 15.37 7.10 -5.43
N VAL A 111 14.16 6.55 -5.56
CA VAL A 111 13.54 5.73 -4.50
C VAL A 111 14.35 4.46 -4.24
N LYS A 112 14.89 3.84 -5.28
CA LYS A 112 15.72 2.62 -5.20
C LYS A 112 17.14 2.87 -4.71
N ASP A 113 17.65 4.09 -4.80
CA ASP A 113 18.99 4.44 -4.32
C ASP A 113 19.01 4.47 -2.79
N ALA A 114 19.74 3.50 -2.22
CA ALA A 114 19.86 3.36 -0.76
C ALA A 114 20.60 4.53 -0.10
N ALA A 115 21.43 5.23 -0.83
CA ALA A 115 22.20 6.38 -0.32
C ALA A 115 21.40 7.69 -0.33
N ASN A 116 20.23 7.72 -1.03
CA ASN A 116 19.39 8.90 -1.08
C ASN A 116 18.48 8.98 0.16
N GLU A 117 18.69 10.03 0.95
CA GLU A 117 17.94 10.26 2.20
C GLU A 117 16.67 11.11 2.01
N ASP A 118 16.49 11.76 0.85
CA ASP A 118 15.38 12.70 0.64
C ASP A 118 14.02 12.03 0.81
N VAL A 119 13.82 10.83 0.23
CA VAL A 119 12.56 10.11 0.34
C VAL A 119 12.22 9.80 1.80
N VAL A 120 13.20 9.36 2.59
CA VAL A 120 13.04 9.09 4.02
C VAL A 120 12.68 10.37 4.77
N ALA A 121 13.37 11.48 4.48
CA ALA A 121 13.11 12.77 5.12
C ALA A 121 11.69 13.31 4.81
N TYR A 122 11.22 13.18 3.58
CA TYR A 122 9.85 13.58 3.21
C TYR A 122 8.80 12.71 3.90
N LEU A 123 8.97 11.38 3.90
CA LEU A 123 8.06 10.47 4.56
C LEU A 123 8.02 10.71 6.08
N LYS A 124 9.18 10.92 6.70
CA LYS A 124 9.26 11.27 8.11
C LYS A 124 8.46 12.52 8.44
N ALA A 125 8.63 13.60 7.67
CA ALA A 125 7.90 14.86 7.88
C ALA A 125 6.37 14.67 7.73
N ILE A 126 5.94 13.80 6.83
CA ILE A 126 4.51 13.45 6.65
C ILE A 126 4.01 12.68 7.87
N PHE A 127 4.71 11.63 8.30
CA PHE A 127 4.33 10.86 9.48
C PHE A 127 4.33 11.72 10.76
N GLU A 128 5.29 12.61 10.93
CA GLU A 128 5.32 13.55 12.06
C GLU A 128 4.11 14.52 12.05
N GLY A 129 3.69 14.94 10.86
CA GLY A 129 2.55 15.86 10.71
C GLY A 129 1.20 15.18 10.87
N ALA A 130 1.09 13.91 10.47
CA ALA A 130 -0.16 13.13 10.52
C ALA A 130 -0.32 12.37 11.83
N THR A 131 0.77 11.81 12.40
CA THR A 131 0.71 10.88 13.54
C THR A 131 -0.40 9.82 13.39
N PRO A 132 -0.44 9.06 12.27
CA PRO A 132 -1.54 8.15 11.97
C PRO A 132 -1.55 6.97 12.95
N GLU A 133 -2.75 6.45 13.25
CA GLU A 133 -2.89 5.24 14.06
C GLU A 133 -2.54 3.99 13.28
N VAL A 134 -2.90 3.95 11.99
CA VAL A 134 -2.71 2.81 11.09
C VAL A 134 -1.98 3.25 9.82
N VAL A 135 -0.96 2.48 9.43
CA VAL A 135 -0.19 2.73 8.20
C VAL A 135 -0.22 1.50 7.30
N TYR A 136 -0.45 1.73 6.01
CA TYR A 136 -0.43 0.72 4.95
C TYR A 136 0.77 0.95 4.05
N LEU A 137 1.61 -0.07 3.89
CA LEU A 137 2.83 -0.06 3.07
C LEU A 137 2.79 -1.23 2.08
N HIS A 138 3.66 -1.20 1.07
CA HIS A 138 3.98 -2.43 0.33
C HIS A 138 4.59 -3.48 1.26
N ASN A 139 4.40 -4.76 0.97
CA ASN A 139 5.11 -5.81 1.70
C ASN A 139 6.58 -5.90 1.27
N PRO A 140 7.50 -6.25 2.18
CA PRO A 140 8.92 -6.33 1.86
C PRO A 140 9.30 -7.52 0.96
N ALA A 141 8.39 -8.49 0.77
CA ALA A 141 8.58 -9.64 -0.11
C ALA A 141 7.97 -9.43 -1.51
N ASP A 142 7.52 -8.22 -1.86
CA ASP A 142 7.00 -7.93 -3.19
C ASP A 142 8.08 -8.21 -4.26
N LYS A 143 7.64 -8.50 -5.48
CA LYS A 143 8.53 -8.77 -6.63
C LYS A 143 8.82 -7.54 -7.49
N HIS A 144 8.29 -6.37 -7.14
CA HIS A 144 8.56 -5.11 -7.82
C HIS A 144 9.57 -4.29 -7.00
N ASP A 145 10.78 -4.06 -7.54
CA ASP A 145 11.88 -3.43 -6.81
C ASP A 145 11.52 -2.07 -6.21
N THR A 146 10.73 -1.23 -6.92
CA THR A 146 10.32 0.08 -6.42
C THR A 146 9.37 -0.04 -5.24
N HIS A 147 8.51 -1.07 -5.20
CA HIS A 147 7.62 -1.35 -4.06
C HIS A 147 8.43 -1.73 -2.82
N VAL A 148 9.39 -2.63 -2.98
CA VAL A 148 10.30 -3.02 -1.89
C VAL A 148 11.09 -1.82 -1.39
N ALA A 149 11.65 -1.02 -2.30
CA ALA A 149 12.38 0.19 -1.92
C ALA A 149 11.47 1.19 -1.17
N CYS A 150 10.26 1.44 -1.65
CA CYS A 150 9.27 2.31 -1.00
C CYS A 150 8.93 1.81 0.41
N CYS A 151 8.71 0.50 0.58
CA CYS A 151 8.50 -0.12 1.89
C CYS A 151 9.69 0.13 2.84
N LEU A 152 10.92 -0.13 2.38
CA LEU A 152 12.13 0.07 3.18
C LEU A 152 12.34 1.54 3.59
N ARG A 153 12.08 2.51 2.69
CA ARG A 153 12.13 3.95 3.01
C ARG A 153 11.08 4.33 4.05
N SER A 154 9.87 3.80 3.91
CA SER A 154 8.78 4.05 4.86
C SER A 154 9.08 3.49 6.25
N ILE A 155 9.59 2.25 6.33
CA ILE A 155 10.02 1.64 7.60
C ILE A 155 11.17 2.45 8.23
N ALA A 156 12.16 2.90 7.44
CA ALA A 156 13.25 3.73 7.95
C ALA A 156 12.73 5.06 8.52
N ALA A 157 11.79 5.71 7.83
CA ALA A 157 11.15 6.92 8.32
C ALA A 157 10.38 6.68 9.64
N LEU A 158 9.56 5.62 9.71
CA LEU A 158 8.81 5.26 10.91
C LEU A 158 9.71 4.92 12.10
N LYS A 159 10.79 4.15 11.89
CA LYS A 159 11.78 3.85 12.93
C LYS A 159 12.44 5.10 13.51
N SER A 160 12.59 6.16 12.70
CA SER A 160 13.21 7.42 13.13
C SER A 160 12.28 8.34 13.94
N LEU A 161 10.99 7.99 14.05
CA LEU A 161 10.05 8.74 14.88
C LEU A 161 10.26 8.47 16.37
N PRO A 162 9.95 9.44 17.24
CA PRO A 162 9.74 9.20 18.66
C PRO A 162 8.71 8.09 18.88
N GLU A 163 8.89 7.27 19.91
CA GLU A 163 8.05 6.11 20.18
C GLU A 163 6.55 6.47 20.31
N ASP A 164 6.26 7.57 20.99
CA ASP A 164 4.91 8.09 21.20
C ASP A 164 4.24 8.62 19.93
N LYS A 165 4.98 8.77 18.83
CA LYS A 165 4.49 9.21 17.52
C LYS A 165 4.41 8.08 16.48
N ARG A 166 4.82 6.87 16.86
CA ARG A 166 4.73 5.72 15.96
C ARG A 166 3.29 5.24 15.84
N PRO A 167 2.86 4.75 14.66
CA PRO A 167 1.54 4.17 14.49
C PRO A 167 1.35 2.94 15.39
N LYS A 168 0.10 2.67 15.77
CA LYS A 168 -0.28 1.49 16.55
C LYS A 168 -0.20 0.21 15.70
N LYS A 169 -0.40 0.34 14.38
CA LYS A 169 -0.40 -0.79 13.44
C LYS A 169 0.22 -0.39 12.11
N VAL A 170 1.07 -1.26 11.58
CA VAL A 170 1.67 -1.13 10.26
C VAL A 170 1.43 -2.40 9.47
N TYR A 171 0.74 -2.28 8.33
CA TYR A 171 0.45 -3.37 7.42
C TYR A 171 1.38 -3.36 6.21
N GLY A 172 2.00 -4.50 5.89
CA GLY A 172 2.68 -4.76 4.63
C GLY A 172 1.74 -5.47 3.67
N CYS A 173 1.15 -4.73 2.74
CA CYS A 173 0.04 -5.19 1.91
C CYS A 173 0.50 -5.90 0.64
N GLU A 174 -0.36 -6.74 0.09
CA GLU A 174 -0.14 -7.43 -1.18
C GLU A 174 -0.45 -6.51 -2.38
N VAL A 175 0.45 -6.53 -3.39
CA VAL A 175 0.21 -5.90 -4.71
C VAL A 175 0.67 -6.85 -5.81
N TRP A 176 1.95 -6.81 -6.23
CA TRP A 176 2.47 -7.72 -7.26
C TRP A 176 2.65 -9.15 -6.74
N ARG A 177 3.20 -9.31 -5.54
CA ARG A 177 3.20 -10.60 -4.85
C ARG A 177 2.02 -10.63 -3.90
N ASP A 178 1.21 -11.71 -4.01
CA ASP A 178 0.23 -12.05 -3.00
C ASP A 178 0.91 -12.49 -1.69
N LEU A 179 0.11 -12.66 -0.65
CA LEU A 179 0.56 -13.10 0.67
C LEU A 179 -0.09 -14.42 1.10
N ASP A 180 -0.65 -15.18 0.16
CA ASP A 180 -1.22 -16.49 0.45
C ASP A 180 -0.16 -17.50 0.96
N TRP A 181 1.11 -17.27 0.64
CA TRP A 181 2.22 -18.06 1.15
C TRP A 181 2.51 -17.88 2.65
N LEU A 182 2.00 -16.86 3.32
CA LEU A 182 2.04 -16.76 4.77
C LEU A 182 1.17 -17.85 5.38
N LEU A 183 1.56 -18.39 6.55
CA LEU A 183 0.63 -19.18 7.35
C LEU A 183 -0.57 -18.33 7.74
N ASP A 184 -1.76 -18.94 7.89
CA ASP A 184 -2.96 -18.20 8.25
C ASP A 184 -2.81 -17.49 9.61
N SER A 185 -2.01 -18.08 10.52
CA SER A 185 -1.63 -17.46 11.80
C SER A 185 -0.73 -16.21 11.66
N ASP A 186 -0.02 -16.08 10.55
CA ASP A 186 0.90 -14.97 10.25
C ASP A 186 0.28 -13.92 9.32
N LYS A 187 -0.97 -14.16 8.84
CA LYS A 187 -1.72 -13.23 8.01
C LYS A 187 -2.49 -12.22 8.85
N GLU A 188 -2.45 -10.97 8.47
CA GLU A 188 -3.45 -9.97 8.87
C GLU A 188 -4.58 -9.96 7.84
N ILE A 189 -5.80 -10.16 8.32
CA ILE A 189 -6.98 -10.28 7.46
C ILE A 189 -7.67 -8.93 7.34
N LEU A 190 -7.54 -8.31 6.19
CA LEU A 190 -8.13 -7.02 5.88
C LEU A 190 -9.47 -7.21 5.17
N ARG A 191 -10.56 -7.03 5.89
CA ARG A 191 -11.92 -7.18 5.35
C ARG A 191 -12.27 -6.01 4.45
N LEU A 192 -12.79 -6.29 3.26
CA LEU A 192 -13.31 -5.29 2.35
C LEU A 192 -14.83 -5.29 2.46
N TYR A 193 -15.34 -4.34 3.24
CA TYR A 193 -16.76 -4.26 3.59
C TYR A 193 -17.67 -3.86 2.42
N ASP A 194 -18.96 -3.88 2.65
CA ASP A 194 -20.18 -3.73 1.83
C ASP A 194 -20.24 -2.49 0.90
N ARG A 195 -19.10 -2.04 0.38
CA ARG A 195 -18.99 -0.90 -0.54
C ARG A 195 -18.25 -1.28 -1.82
N ALA A 196 -18.62 -2.42 -2.41
CA ALA A 196 -18.03 -2.92 -3.65
C ALA A 196 -18.04 -1.86 -4.77
N ASN A 197 -19.12 -1.06 -4.85
CA ASN A 197 -19.23 0.03 -5.82
C ASN A 197 -18.15 1.12 -5.64
N ILE A 198 -17.78 1.46 -4.41
CA ILE A 198 -16.70 2.44 -4.14
C ILE A 198 -15.34 1.81 -4.47
N ALA A 199 -15.10 0.56 -4.05
CA ALA A 199 -13.87 -0.16 -4.35
C ALA A 199 -13.65 -0.30 -5.87
N GLU A 200 -14.69 -0.64 -6.62
CA GLU A 200 -14.64 -0.75 -8.08
C GLU A 200 -14.42 0.60 -8.77
N ALA A 201 -15.08 1.66 -8.30
CA ALA A 201 -14.89 3.00 -8.81
C ALA A 201 -13.45 3.49 -8.58
N LEU A 202 -12.87 3.25 -7.40
CA LEU A 202 -11.49 3.59 -7.06
C LEU A 202 -10.49 2.84 -7.94
N CYS A 203 -10.62 1.52 -8.08
CA CYS A 203 -9.76 0.75 -8.98
C CYS A 203 -9.91 1.21 -10.44
N GLY A 204 -11.12 1.58 -10.88
CA GLY A 204 -11.42 1.97 -12.26
C GLY A 204 -10.95 3.37 -12.66
N VAL A 205 -10.51 4.22 -11.72
CA VAL A 205 -10.05 5.59 -12.01
C VAL A 205 -8.79 5.61 -12.88
N PHE A 206 -7.93 4.61 -12.78
CA PHE A 206 -6.59 4.57 -13.38
C PHE A 206 -6.59 4.03 -14.81
N ASP A 207 -7.33 4.69 -15.70
CA ASP A 207 -7.48 4.24 -17.09
C ASP A 207 -6.15 4.16 -17.83
N SER A 208 -5.21 5.10 -17.57
CA SER A 208 -3.88 5.06 -18.18
C SER A 208 -3.11 3.77 -17.86
N GLN A 209 -3.39 3.13 -16.73
CA GLN A 209 -2.76 1.88 -16.32
C GLN A 209 -3.57 0.65 -16.73
N ILE A 210 -4.89 0.74 -16.72
CA ILE A 210 -5.80 -0.37 -17.08
C ILE A 210 -5.87 -0.53 -18.58
N SER A 211 -6.34 0.50 -19.30
CA SER A 211 -6.47 0.49 -20.76
C SER A 211 -5.11 0.65 -21.46
N GLY A 212 -4.19 1.39 -20.84
CA GLY A 212 -2.85 1.65 -21.34
C GLY A 212 -1.82 0.56 -21.00
N GLY A 213 -2.14 -0.39 -20.15
CA GLY A 213 -1.17 -1.37 -19.67
C GLY A 213 -1.74 -2.74 -19.38
N LYS A 214 -2.31 -2.94 -18.20
CA LYS A 214 -2.76 -4.25 -17.68
C LYS A 214 -4.10 -4.14 -16.99
N ARG A 215 -4.90 -5.19 -17.07
CA ARG A 215 -6.18 -5.30 -16.37
C ARG A 215 -6.00 -5.48 -14.86
N TYR A 216 -5.41 -4.47 -14.21
CA TYR A 216 -5.22 -4.43 -12.75
C TYR A 216 -6.54 -4.50 -12.01
N ASP A 217 -7.58 -3.86 -12.53
CA ASP A 217 -8.94 -3.87 -12.03
C ASP A 217 -9.46 -5.31 -11.81
N LEU A 218 -9.36 -6.17 -12.83
CA LEU A 218 -9.78 -7.56 -12.73
C LEU A 218 -8.84 -8.41 -11.85
N ALA A 219 -7.53 -8.12 -11.91
CA ALA A 219 -6.54 -8.88 -11.15
C ALA A 219 -6.71 -8.66 -9.63
N VAL A 220 -6.93 -7.42 -9.20
CA VAL A 220 -7.15 -7.09 -7.79
C VAL A 220 -8.46 -7.69 -7.28
N GLN A 221 -9.55 -7.50 -8.02
CA GLN A 221 -10.86 -8.07 -7.66
C GLN A 221 -10.80 -9.61 -7.58
N GLY A 222 -10.19 -10.25 -8.58
CA GLY A 222 -10.04 -11.71 -8.60
C GLY A 222 -9.26 -12.26 -7.42
N ARG A 223 -8.16 -11.57 -7.02
CA ARG A 223 -7.38 -11.93 -5.83
C ARG A 223 -8.20 -11.78 -4.57
N GLN A 224 -8.90 -10.66 -4.39
CA GLN A 224 -9.70 -10.40 -3.19
C GLN A 224 -10.82 -11.44 -3.00
N VAL A 225 -11.48 -11.85 -4.08
CA VAL A 225 -12.49 -12.92 -4.06
C VAL A 225 -11.84 -14.27 -3.77
N ALA A 226 -10.71 -14.59 -4.40
CA ALA A 226 -9.98 -15.84 -4.15
C ALA A 226 -9.50 -15.92 -2.69
N ASN A 227 -8.95 -14.84 -2.15
CA ASN A 227 -8.54 -14.76 -0.74
C ASN A 227 -9.71 -15.07 0.20
N ALA A 228 -10.91 -14.52 -0.07
CA ALA A 228 -12.08 -14.75 0.76
C ALA A 228 -12.53 -16.22 0.79
N THR A 229 -12.47 -16.91 -0.35
CA THR A 229 -12.88 -18.31 -0.47
C THR A 229 -11.82 -19.29 0.03
N PHE A 230 -10.53 -19.03 -0.24
CA PHE A 230 -9.46 -19.98 0.09
C PHE A 230 -8.83 -19.78 1.48
N TYR A 231 -9.22 -18.74 2.21
CA TYR A 231 -8.71 -18.49 3.56
C TYR A 231 -9.06 -19.61 4.55
N GLU A 232 -10.30 -20.10 4.50
CA GLU A 232 -10.78 -21.17 5.40
C GLU A 232 -11.09 -22.43 4.61
N SER A 233 -10.27 -23.48 4.77
CA SER A 233 -10.40 -24.73 4.01
C SER A 233 -11.55 -25.65 4.45
N HIS A 234 -12.16 -25.42 5.62
CA HIS A 234 -13.14 -26.32 6.23
C HIS A 234 -14.45 -25.65 6.65
N GLU A 235 -14.60 -24.36 6.37
CA GLU A 235 -15.80 -23.58 6.67
C GLU A 235 -16.43 -23.01 5.40
N VAL A 236 -17.68 -22.56 5.49
CA VAL A 236 -18.34 -21.82 4.42
C VAL A 236 -17.79 -20.39 4.37
N ASP A 237 -17.80 -19.77 3.20
CA ASP A 237 -17.34 -18.41 3.01
C ASP A 237 -18.05 -17.44 3.97
N LYS A 238 -17.25 -16.69 4.72
CA LYS A 238 -17.74 -15.67 5.68
C LYS A 238 -17.64 -14.26 5.11
N TYR A 239 -16.85 -14.09 4.07
CA TYR A 239 -16.51 -12.80 3.48
C TYR A 239 -16.65 -12.87 1.97
N GLU A 240 -17.04 -11.78 1.34
CA GLU A 240 -17.09 -11.67 -0.10
C GLU A 240 -15.72 -11.32 -0.70
N ARG A 241 -14.93 -10.51 0.02
CA ARG A 241 -13.61 -10.04 -0.41
C ARG A 241 -12.69 -9.84 0.78
N LEU A 242 -11.46 -10.31 0.65
CA LEU A 242 -10.38 -10.12 1.62
C LEU A 242 -9.10 -9.67 0.91
N SER A 243 -8.31 -8.83 1.59
CA SER A 243 -6.89 -8.65 1.29
C SER A 243 -6.06 -9.18 2.45
N PHE A 244 -4.88 -9.73 2.14
CA PHE A 244 -3.94 -10.17 3.16
C PHE A 244 -2.84 -9.13 3.35
N ALA A 245 -2.34 -9.05 4.59
CA ALA A 245 -1.19 -8.22 4.90
C ALA A 245 -0.24 -8.94 5.87
N MET A 246 1.02 -8.52 5.89
CA MET A 246 1.97 -8.82 6.95
C MET A 246 1.80 -7.82 8.08
N ASP A 247 1.91 -8.25 9.34
CA ASP A 247 2.12 -7.32 10.43
C ASP A 247 3.56 -6.80 10.42
N LEU A 248 3.76 -5.55 10.06
CA LEU A 248 5.08 -4.89 10.11
C LEU A 248 5.30 -4.08 11.39
N THR A 249 4.33 -4.07 12.32
CA THR A 249 4.41 -3.35 13.59
C THR A 249 5.65 -3.73 14.41
N PRO A 250 6.04 -5.02 14.52
CA PRO A 250 7.26 -5.40 15.24
C PRO A 250 8.54 -4.72 14.73
N LEU A 251 8.58 -4.35 13.45
CA LEU A 251 9.74 -3.66 12.86
C LEU A 251 9.92 -2.23 13.39
N ILE A 252 8.83 -1.57 13.77
CA ILE A 252 8.88 -0.20 14.30
C ILE A 252 8.93 -0.16 15.84
N GLU A 253 8.44 -1.19 16.50
CA GLU A 253 8.57 -1.36 17.95
C GLU A 253 10.01 -1.71 18.33
N ASN A 254 10.59 -2.69 17.65
CA ASN A 254 12.00 -3.03 17.79
C ASN A 254 12.81 -2.47 16.62
N THR A 255 13.37 -1.28 16.80
CA THR A 255 14.13 -0.59 15.73
C THR A 255 15.41 -1.31 15.30
N SER A 256 15.93 -2.24 16.11
CA SER A 256 17.09 -3.07 15.78
C SER A 256 16.73 -4.28 14.92
N LEU A 257 15.45 -4.65 14.83
CA LEU A 257 15.00 -5.78 14.03
C LEU A 257 15.18 -5.49 12.53
N SER A 258 15.92 -6.36 11.84
CA SER A 258 16.14 -6.27 10.39
C SER A 258 14.87 -6.63 9.63
N VAL A 259 14.51 -5.83 8.62
CA VAL A 259 13.38 -6.14 7.74
C VAL A 259 13.58 -7.48 7.02
N ALA A 260 14.83 -7.75 6.57
CA ALA A 260 15.15 -8.99 5.90
C ALA A 260 15.00 -10.21 6.85
N ASP A 261 15.55 -10.13 8.06
CA ASP A 261 15.47 -11.24 9.03
C ASP A 261 14.03 -11.51 9.44
N TYR A 262 13.23 -10.48 9.63
CA TYR A 262 11.81 -10.59 9.92
C TYR A 262 11.06 -11.28 8.78
N THR A 263 11.22 -10.79 7.55
CA THR A 263 10.57 -11.39 6.37
C THR A 263 10.98 -12.84 6.17
N LEU A 264 12.27 -13.16 6.32
CA LEU A 264 12.79 -14.53 6.22
C LEU A 264 12.31 -15.42 7.36
N SER A 265 11.95 -14.86 8.53
CA SER A 265 11.35 -15.68 9.61
C SER A 265 9.98 -16.22 9.22
N LEU A 266 9.15 -15.42 8.55
CA LEU A 266 7.84 -15.85 8.03
C LEU A 266 7.98 -16.95 6.97
N LEU A 267 8.98 -16.85 6.09
CA LEU A 267 9.28 -17.93 5.13
C LEU A 267 9.75 -19.21 5.82
N ARG A 268 10.49 -19.11 6.93
CA ARG A 268 10.88 -20.28 7.73
C ARG A 268 9.65 -20.96 8.35
N ASN A 269 8.70 -20.19 8.86
CA ASN A 269 7.44 -20.74 9.40
C ASN A 269 6.71 -21.59 8.35
N LEU A 270 6.57 -21.08 7.12
CA LEU A 270 5.96 -21.83 6.01
C LEU A 270 6.75 -23.10 5.69
N ARG A 271 8.08 -23.01 5.58
CA ARG A 271 8.93 -24.18 5.32
C ARG A 271 8.74 -25.27 6.38
N ASP A 272 8.69 -24.87 7.64
CA ASP A 272 8.59 -25.80 8.75
C ASP A 272 7.20 -26.46 8.79
N ASP A 273 6.11 -25.72 8.56
CA ASP A 273 4.75 -26.30 8.43
C ASP A 273 4.67 -27.30 7.27
N ILE A 274 5.21 -26.98 6.10
CA ILE A 274 5.25 -27.89 4.95
C ILE A 274 6.01 -29.18 5.32
N THR A 275 7.17 -29.04 5.96
CA THR A 275 7.99 -30.17 6.37
C THR A 275 7.25 -31.07 7.37
N ASP A 276 6.64 -30.48 8.39
CA ASP A 276 5.89 -31.20 9.42
C ASP A 276 4.67 -31.91 8.83
N ARG A 277 3.95 -31.29 7.90
CA ARG A 277 2.83 -31.93 7.19
C ARG A 277 3.29 -33.15 6.40
N MET A 278 4.38 -33.01 5.62
CA MET A 278 4.95 -34.11 4.84
C MET A 278 5.40 -35.28 5.73
N VAL A 279 6.09 -34.98 6.84
CA VAL A 279 6.53 -36.01 7.79
C VAL A 279 5.34 -36.76 8.40
N ARG A 280 4.29 -36.04 8.79
CA ARG A 280 3.06 -36.69 9.35
C ARG A 280 2.36 -37.61 8.36
N MET A 281 2.27 -37.18 7.09
CA MET A 281 1.57 -37.93 6.04
C MET A 281 2.39 -39.13 5.53
N ASN A 282 3.73 -39.10 5.66
CA ASN A 282 4.60 -40.21 5.27
C ASN A 282 4.86 -41.22 6.37
N ARG A 283 4.32 -41.06 7.59
CA ARG A 283 4.45 -42.04 8.71
C ARG A 283 3.59 -43.26 8.52
N GLY A 284 3.64 -43.87 7.35
CA GLY A 284 2.87 -45.07 7.01
C GLY A 284 3.42 -45.84 5.82
N SER A 285 4.61 -45.49 5.33
CA SER A 285 5.32 -46.20 4.26
C SER A 285 6.61 -46.84 4.79
#